data_0be68060e36a08bddc2e8554a3d55750
#
_entry.id   0be68060e36a08bddc2e8554a3d55750
#
_cell.length_a   1.000
_cell.length_b   1.000
_cell.length_c   1.000
_cell.angle_alpha   90.00
_cell.angle_beta   90.00
_cell.angle_gamma   90.00
#
_symmetry.space_group_name_H-M   'P 1'
#
loop_
_entity.id
_entity.type
_entity.pdbx_description
1 polymer ?
#
loop_
_entity_poly.entity_id
_entity_poly.type
_entity_poly.pdbx_seq_one_letter_code
_entity_poly.pdbx_strand_id
1 'polypeptide(L)'
;MSKHKAKGIDSAILHQAFIDSFKKLNPKVLIKNPVIFVVEIGFFLTLLLTVYPAIFSKAETNLRVFNAIICFILFVTVLFANFAEAIAEGRGKAQADSLKKTRKNTVANLLKSDGTITQVDAGSLKKGDIVIVNTGELIPNDGVVIEGIASVDESAITGESAPVVKEAGGDFSSVTGGTRVVSDKIKVKSRLK
;
A
#
# COMPACT_ATOMS: atom_id res chain seq x y z
N MET A 1 -12.94 -23.84 -13.42
CA MET A 1 -12.05 -22.74 -13.86
C MET A 1 -12.74 -21.41 -13.58
N SER A 2 -12.49 -20.82 -12.43
CA SER A 2 -13.02 -19.49 -12.09
C SER A 2 -12.14 -18.43 -12.75
N LYS A 3 -12.70 -17.67 -13.70
CA LYS A 3 -12.03 -16.52 -14.31
C LYS A 3 -11.88 -15.45 -13.23
N HIS A 4 -10.69 -15.28 -12.69
CA HIS A 4 -10.32 -14.07 -11.99
C HIS A 4 -10.46 -12.90 -12.98
N LYS A 5 -11.61 -12.23 -12.96
CA LYS A 5 -11.73 -10.89 -13.55
C LYS A 5 -10.73 -10.02 -12.80
N ALA A 6 -9.68 -9.58 -13.49
CA ALA A 6 -8.85 -8.50 -13.00
C ALA A 6 -9.78 -7.36 -12.59
N LYS A 7 -9.86 -7.06 -11.29
CA LYS A 7 -10.62 -5.92 -10.79
C LYS A 7 -10.02 -4.68 -11.44
N GLY A 8 -10.74 -4.09 -12.39
CA GLY A 8 -10.40 -2.80 -12.96
C GLY A 8 -10.18 -1.78 -11.85
N ILE A 9 -9.47 -0.71 -12.16
CA ILE A 9 -9.24 0.39 -11.21
C ILE A 9 -10.62 0.89 -10.79
N ASP A 10 -10.85 0.98 -9.48
CA ASP A 10 -12.10 1.49 -8.93
C ASP A 10 -12.29 2.94 -9.40
N SER A 11 -13.45 3.25 -9.95
CA SER A 11 -13.79 4.59 -10.45
C SER A 11 -13.65 5.66 -9.35
N ALA A 12 -13.89 5.30 -8.10
CA ALA A 12 -13.69 6.17 -6.95
C ALA A 12 -12.20 6.55 -6.77
N ILE A 13 -11.29 5.60 -6.95
CA ILE A 13 -9.84 5.85 -6.89
C ILE A 13 -9.41 6.78 -8.02
N LEU A 14 -9.93 6.58 -9.25
CA LEU A 14 -9.61 7.44 -10.40
C LEU A 14 -10.07 8.88 -10.18
N HIS A 15 -11.31 9.06 -9.72
CA HIS A 15 -11.88 10.39 -9.45
C HIS A 15 -11.08 11.10 -8.35
N GLN A 16 -10.77 10.40 -7.27
CA GLN A 16 -9.98 10.97 -6.17
C GLN A 16 -8.56 11.32 -6.65
N ALA A 17 -7.91 10.44 -7.42
CA ALA A 17 -6.58 10.67 -7.96
C ALA A 17 -6.54 11.90 -8.90
N PHE A 18 -7.60 12.12 -9.69
CA PHE A 18 -7.72 13.31 -10.53
C PHE A 18 -7.76 14.59 -9.69
N ILE A 19 -8.56 14.63 -8.64
CA ILE A 19 -8.62 15.79 -7.73
C ILE A 19 -7.27 16.00 -7.03
N ASP A 20 -6.67 14.93 -6.56
CA ASP A 20 -5.40 14.98 -5.81
C ASP A 20 -4.21 15.37 -6.70
N SER A 21 -4.26 15.09 -8.01
CA SER A 21 -3.24 15.54 -8.96
C SER A 21 -3.11 17.07 -9.02
N PHE A 22 -4.22 17.79 -8.91
CA PHE A 22 -4.22 19.26 -8.82
C PHE A 22 -3.75 19.76 -7.45
N LYS A 23 -4.14 19.12 -6.35
CA LYS A 23 -3.68 19.49 -5.01
C LYS A 23 -2.17 19.30 -4.84
N LYS A 24 -1.63 18.28 -5.50
CA LYS A 24 -0.18 17.98 -5.49
C LYS A 24 0.66 18.95 -6.32
N LEU A 25 0.07 19.87 -7.10
CA LEU A 25 0.79 21.00 -7.72
C LEU A 25 1.36 22.01 -6.71
N ASN A 26 1.16 21.78 -5.41
CA ASN A 26 1.76 22.60 -4.37
C ASN A 26 3.26 22.25 -4.21
N PRO A 27 4.19 23.22 -4.43
CA PRO A 27 5.64 22.97 -4.35
C PRO A 27 6.10 22.33 -3.03
N LYS A 28 5.42 22.62 -1.92
CA LYS A 28 5.71 22.00 -0.60
C LYS A 28 5.45 20.50 -0.58
N VAL A 29 4.57 20.00 -1.43
CA VAL A 29 4.28 18.58 -1.56
C VAL A 29 5.27 17.94 -2.52
N LEU A 30 5.55 18.60 -3.65
CA LEU A 30 6.41 18.09 -4.73
C LEU A 30 7.89 18.01 -4.34
N ILE A 31 8.36 18.79 -3.37
CA ILE A 31 9.75 18.70 -2.87
C ILE A 31 10.11 17.30 -2.34
N LYS A 32 9.12 16.48 -2.02
CA LYS A 32 9.32 15.07 -1.63
C LYS A 32 9.72 14.19 -2.81
N ASN A 33 9.39 14.60 -4.04
CA ASN A 33 9.78 13.93 -5.27
C ASN A 33 10.69 14.86 -6.08
N PRO A 34 12.03 14.77 -5.91
CA PRO A 34 12.96 15.74 -6.46
C PRO A 34 12.92 15.81 -7.97
N VAL A 35 12.59 14.71 -8.67
CA VAL A 35 12.51 14.69 -10.13
C VAL A 35 11.34 15.54 -10.62
N ILE A 36 10.15 15.34 -10.09
CA ILE A 36 8.96 16.09 -10.47
C ILE A 36 9.07 17.55 -10.02
N PHE A 37 9.70 17.80 -8.89
CA PHE A 37 9.97 19.16 -8.40
C PHE A 37 10.83 19.98 -9.36
N VAL A 38 11.88 19.39 -9.96
CA VAL A 38 12.70 20.07 -10.99
C VAL A 38 11.87 20.39 -12.22
N VAL A 39 10.99 19.48 -12.67
CA VAL A 39 10.09 19.72 -13.80
C VAL A 39 9.10 20.85 -13.48
N GLU A 40 8.60 20.91 -12.26
CA GLU A 40 7.72 21.99 -11.79
C GLU A 40 8.43 23.34 -11.79
N ILE A 41 9.70 23.43 -11.35
CA ILE A 41 10.51 24.63 -11.45
C ILE A 41 10.63 25.06 -12.92
N GLY A 42 10.91 24.12 -13.83
CA GLY A 42 10.95 24.37 -15.26
C GLY A 42 9.63 24.93 -15.80
N PHE A 43 8.50 24.39 -15.35
CA PHE A 43 7.18 24.90 -15.68
C PHE A 43 6.99 26.36 -15.24
N PHE A 44 7.31 26.69 -14.00
CA PHE A 44 7.16 28.07 -13.51
C PHE A 44 8.10 29.05 -14.23
N LEU A 45 9.33 28.65 -14.54
CA LEU A 45 10.26 29.47 -15.33
C LEU A 45 9.73 29.73 -16.74
N THR A 46 9.25 28.70 -17.43
CA THR A 46 8.68 28.86 -18.79
C THR A 46 7.36 29.63 -18.76
N LEU A 47 6.55 29.50 -17.72
CA LEU A 47 5.35 30.30 -17.50
C LEU A 47 5.72 31.78 -17.36
N LEU A 48 6.72 32.11 -16.53
CA LEU A 48 7.22 33.47 -16.34
C LEU A 48 7.70 34.07 -17.66
N LEU A 49 8.50 33.32 -18.44
CA LEU A 49 8.98 33.75 -19.76
C LEU A 49 7.85 33.95 -20.77
N THR A 50 6.78 33.17 -20.67
CA THR A 50 5.61 33.31 -21.58
C THR A 50 4.80 34.57 -21.24
N VAL A 51 4.59 34.83 -19.92
CA VAL A 51 3.78 35.97 -19.45
C VAL A 51 4.56 37.30 -19.55
N TYR A 52 5.86 37.27 -19.20
CA TYR A 52 6.72 38.46 -19.16
C TYR A 52 7.95 38.30 -20.08
N PRO A 53 7.75 38.26 -21.41
CA PRO A 53 8.86 38.04 -22.36
C PRO A 53 9.94 39.12 -22.29
N ALA A 54 9.60 40.31 -21.82
CA ALA A 54 10.53 41.46 -21.73
C ALA A 54 11.61 41.30 -20.62
N ILE A 55 11.49 40.34 -19.74
CA ILE A 55 12.46 40.14 -18.64
C ILE A 55 13.83 39.67 -19.17
N PHE A 56 13.85 38.89 -20.28
CA PHE A 56 15.09 38.27 -20.76
C PHE A 56 15.53 38.72 -22.18
N SER A 57 14.63 39.26 -23.00
CA SER A 57 14.99 39.87 -24.29
C SER A 57 13.81 40.62 -24.92
N LYS A 58 14.07 41.40 -25.98
CA LYS A 58 13.01 41.85 -26.93
C LYS A 58 12.54 40.60 -27.69
N ALA A 59 11.63 39.83 -27.08
CA ALA A 59 11.23 38.57 -27.62
C ALA A 59 10.44 38.71 -28.90
N GLU A 60 10.92 38.09 -29.98
CA GLU A 60 10.14 37.84 -31.18
C GLU A 60 8.90 37.01 -30.86
N THR A 61 7.80 37.25 -31.57
CA THR A 61 6.51 36.57 -31.38
C THR A 61 6.65 35.03 -31.42
N ASN A 62 7.56 34.52 -32.25
CA ASN A 62 7.85 33.09 -32.38
C ASN A 62 8.40 32.47 -31.10
N LEU A 63 9.23 33.19 -30.34
CA LEU A 63 9.79 32.70 -29.07
C LEU A 63 8.71 32.57 -28.00
N ARG A 64 7.74 33.46 -28.00
CA ARG A 64 6.62 33.42 -27.05
C ARG A 64 5.72 32.20 -27.26
N VAL A 65 5.40 31.90 -28.53
CA VAL A 65 4.62 30.70 -28.88
C VAL A 65 5.37 29.42 -28.49
N PHE A 66 6.67 29.37 -28.78
CA PHE A 66 7.52 28.25 -28.40
C PHE A 66 7.54 28.02 -26.88
N ASN A 67 7.76 29.08 -26.10
CA ASN A 67 7.73 28.99 -24.62
C ASN A 67 6.35 28.56 -24.11
N ALA A 68 5.26 29.02 -24.70
CA ALA A 68 3.91 28.62 -24.35
C ALA A 68 3.67 27.11 -24.57
N ILE A 69 4.17 26.56 -25.68
CA ILE A 69 4.08 25.13 -25.98
C ILE A 69 4.87 24.32 -24.94
N ILE A 70 6.11 24.74 -24.64
CA ILE A 70 6.92 24.06 -23.62
C ILE A 70 6.24 24.14 -22.27
N CYS A 71 5.73 25.30 -21.85
CA CYS A 71 5.00 25.49 -20.61
C CYS A 71 3.79 24.52 -20.50
N PHE A 72 3.02 24.39 -21.59
CA PHE A 72 1.89 23.47 -21.65
C PHE A 72 2.33 22.00 -21.51
N ILE A 73 3.40 21.60 -22.22
CA ILE A 73 3.93 20.23 -22.12
C ILE A 73 4.40 19.94 -20.71
N LEU A 74 5.15 20.85 -20.06
CA LEU A 74 5.62 20.68 -18.70
C LEU A 74 4.47 20.59 -17.69
N PHE A 75 3.44 21.44 -17.86
CA PHE A 75 2.23 21.40 -17.04
C PHE A 75 1.54 20.05 -17.12
N VAL A 76 1.28 19.55 -18.34
CA VAL A 76 0.66 18.24 -18.55
C VAL A 76 1.53 17.11 -17.96
N THR A 77 2.86 17.22 -18.10
CA THR A 77 3.80 16.23 -17.54
C THR A 77 3.72 16.16 -16.02
N VAL A 78 3.74 17.31 -15.33
CA VAL A 78 3.62 17.36 -13.86
C VAL A 78 2.25 16.84 -13.42
N LEU A 79 1.18 17.26 -14.09
CA LEU A 79 -0.18 16.82 -13.76
C LEU A 79 -0.35 15.31 -13.94
N PHE A 80 0.16 14.76 -15.04
CA PHE A 80 0.12 13.31 -15.30
C PHE A 80 0.95 12.52 -14.28
N ALA A 81 2.14 12.99 -13.93
CA ALA A 81 2.99 12.36 -12.92
C ALA A 81 2.30 12.34 -11.55
N ASN A 82 1.72 13.47 -11.13
CA ASN A 82 0.96 13.56 -9.88
C ASN A 82 -0.28 12.64 -9.89
N PHE A 83 -0.95 12.52 -11.03
CA PHE A 83 -2.08 11.62 -11.20
C PHE A 83 -1.67 10.14 -11.05
N ALA A 84 -0.58 9.74 -11.72
CA ALA A 84 -0.06 8.37 -11.63
C ALA A 84 0.35 8.01 -10.19
N GLU A 85 1.03 8.93 -9.50
CA GLU A 85 1.41 8.79 -8.09
C GLU A 85 0.17 8.67 -7.18
N ALA A 86 -0.85 9.52 -7.38
CA ALA A 86 -2.09 9.48 -6.59
C ALA A 86 -2.85 8.16 -6.79
N ILE A 87 -2.85 7.57 -8.00
CA ILE A 87 -3.42 6.23 -8.23
C ILE A 87 -2.64 5.17 -7.44
N ALA A 88 -1.31 5.23 -7.46
CA ALA A 88 -0.48 4.26 -6.74
C ALA A 88 -0.71 4.33 -5.23
N GLU A 89 -0.76 5.54 -4.66
CA GLU A 89 -1.08 5.77 -3.24
C GLU A 89 -2.50 5.28 -2.89
N GLY A 90 -3.49 5.59 -3.74
CA GLY A 90 -4.88 5.17 -3.53
C GLY A 90 -5.04 3.65 -3.50
N ARG A 91 -4.34 2.94 -4.40
CA ARG A 91 -4.32 1.47 -4.41
C ARG A 91 -3.64 0.91 -3.15
N GLY A 92 -2.49 1.45 -2.77
CA GLY A 92 -1.78 1.02 -1.56
C GLY A 92 -2.62 1.21 -0.30
N LYS A 93 -3.31 2.35 -0.19
CA LYS A 93 -4.22 2.61 0.94
C LYS A 93 -5.41 1.65 0.96
N ALA A 94 -6.06 1.42 -0.19
CA ALA A 94 -7.19 0.48 -0.28
C ALA A 94 -6.77 -0.95 0.10
N GLN A 95 -5.58 -1.38 -0.31
CA GLN A 95 -5.03 -2.69 0.05
C GLN A 95 -4.73 -2.77 1.55
N ALA A 96 -4.10 -1.76 2.13
CA ALA A 96 -3.84 -1.70 3.58
C ALA A 96 -5.14 -1.69 4.40
N ASP A 97 -6.17 -0.97 3.95
CA ASP A 97 -7.47 -0.93 4.64
C ASP A 97 -8.22 -2.27 4.52
N SER A 98 -8.09 -2.97 3.39
CA SER A 98 -8.63 -4.33 3.22
C SER A 98 -7.98 -5.31 4.21
N LEU A 99 -6.66 -5.28 4.35
CA LEU A 99 -5.93 -6.11 5.31
C LEU A 99 -6.33 -5.78 6.77
N LYS A 100 -6.48 -4.49 7.10
CA LYS A 100 -6.94 -4.09 8.44
C LYS A 100 -8.35 -4.59 8.76
N LYS A 101 -9.27 -4.54 7.79
CA LYS A 101 -10.64 -5.06 7.95
C LYS A 101 -10.64 -6.58 8.18
N THR A 102 -9.83 -7.31 7.41
CA THR A 102 -9.68 -8.76 7.57
C THR A 102 -9.19 -9.10 8.97
N ARG A 103 -8.20 -8.38 9.50
CA ARG A 103 -7.69 -8.56 10.87
C ARG A 103 -8.76 -8.29 11.95
N LYS A 104 -9.55 -7.21 11.82
CA LYS A 104 -10.56 -6.85 12.83
C LYS A 104 -11.70 -7.85 12.95
N ASN A 105 -12.05 -8.55 11.89
CA ASN A 105 -13.15 -9.51 11.86
C ASN A 105 -12.69 -10.97 12.03
N THR A 106 -11.42 -11.20 12.37
CA THR A 106 -10.87 -12.54 12.56
C THR A 106 -11.11 -12.96 14.01
N VAL A 107 -11.70 -14.15 14.18
CA VAL A 107 -11.83 -14.82 15.47
C VAL A 107 -10.55 -15.58 15.74
N ALA A 108 -10.06 -15.51 16.97
CA ALA A 108 -8.86 -16.20 17.42
C ALA A 108 -9.20 -17.26 18.48
N ASN A 109 -8.62 -18.44 18.37
CA ASN A 109 -8.74 -19.49 19.38
C ASN A 109 -7.63 -19.29 20.43
N LEU A 110 -7.92 -18.48 21.45
CA LEU A 110 -6.99 -18.18 22.55
C LEU A 110 -6.81 -19.40 23.47
N LEU A 111 -5.58 -19.84 23.63
CA LEU A 111 -5.21 -20.87 24.60
C LEU A 111 -4.89 -20.22 25.95
N LYS A 112 -5.72 -20.46 26.94
CA LYS A 112 -5.51 -19.97 28.32
C LYS A 112 -4.49 -20.83 29.08
N SER A 113 -3.98 -20.28 30.16
CA SER A 113 -3.01 -20.96 31.04
C SER A 113 -3.54 -22.26 31.69
N ASP A 114 -4.86 -22.42 31.80
CA ASP A 114 -5.53 -23.60 32.26
C ASP A 114 -5.72 -24.71 31.20
N GLY A 115 -5.22 -24.46 29.97
CA GLY A 115 -5.36 -25.35 28.82
C GLY A 115 -6.68 -25.20 28.05
N THR A 116 -7.60 -24.38 28.52
CA THR A 116 -8.88 -24.15 27.81
C THR A 116 -8.71 -23.26 26.58
N ILE A 117 -9.48 -23.56 25.54
CA ILE A 117 -9.51 -22.74 24.30
C ILE A 117 -10.79 -21.90 24.35
N THR A 118 -10.62 -20.59 24.17
CA THR A 118 -11.74 -19.65 24.12
C THR A 118 -11.66 -18.84 22.83
N GLN A 119 -12.77 -18.73 22.12
CA GLN A 119 -12.83 -17.84 20.95
C GLN A 119 -12.95 -16.38 21.39
N VAL A 120 -12.06 -15.55 20.87
CA VAL A 120 -12.00 -14.12 21.14
C VAL A 120 -11.83 -13.35 19.82
N ASP A 121 -12.17 -12.07 19.82
CA ASP A 121 -11.83 -11.19 18.70
C ASP A 121 -10.30 -11.01 18.62
N ALA A 122 -9.74 -11.11 17.42
CA ALA A 122 -8.30 -10.91 17.20
C ALA A 122 -7.80 -9.56 17.71
N GLY A 123 -8.67 -8.52 17.66
CA GLY A 123 -8.35 -7.20 18.19
C GLY A 123 -8.22 -7.14 19.71
N SER A 124 -8.73 -8.13 20.45
CA SER A 124 -8.63 -8.22 21.93
C SER A 124 -7.36 -8.94 22.43
N LEU A 125 -6.62 -9.59 21.52
CA LEU A 125 -5.38 -10.30 21.87
C LEU A 125 -4.31 -9.33 22.38
N LYS A 126 -3.53 -9.80 23.34
CA LYS A 126 -2.42 -9.06 23.94
C LYS A 126 -1.08 -9.68 23.54
N LYS A 127 -0.02 -8.92 23.73
CA LYS A 127 1.35 -9.42 23.56
C LYS A 127 1.61 -10.59 24.48
N GLY A 128 2.05 -11.69 23.91
CA GLY A 128 2.36 -12.91 24.64
C GLY A 128 1.23 -13.93 24.69
N ASP A 129 0.00 -13.56 24.27
CA ASP A 129 -1.10 -14.50 24.14
C ASP A 129 -0.76 -15.62 23.16
N ILE A 130 -1.18 -16.83 23.47
CA ILE A 130 -0.97 -17.99 22.62
C ILE A 130 -2.30 -18.34 21.95
N VAL A 131 -2.28 -18.44 20.63
CA VAL A 131 -3.46 -18.81 19.84
C VAL A 131 -3.18 -20.10 19.06
N ILE A 132 -4.21 -20.91 18.91
CA ILE A 132 -4.19 -22.10 18.06
C ILE A 132 -4.82 -21.72 16.72
N VAL A 133 -4.10 -21.98 15.63
CA VAL A 133 -4.58 -21.72 14.27
C VAL A 133 -4.63 -23.06 13.54
N ASN A 134 -5.82 -23.45 13.11
CA ASN A 134 -6.07 -24.70 12.41
C ASN A 134 -6.04 -24.48 10.89
N THR A 135 -5.97 -25.56 10.13
CA THR A 135 -6.10 -25.56 8.69
C THR A 135 -7.36 -24.80 8.23
N GLY A 136 -7.21 -23.90 7.27
CA GLY A 136 -8.27 -23.06 6.73
C GLY A 136 -8.50 -21.75 7.51
N GLU A 137 -7.96 -21.61 8.72
CA GLU A 137 -8.10 -20.40 9.53
C GLU A 137 -7.08 -19.32 9.15
N LEU A 138 -7.44 -18.07 9.43
CA LEU A 138 -6.53 -16.94 9.30
C LEU A 138 -5.70 -16.79 10.58
N ILE A 139 -4.42 -16.50 10.41
CA ILE A 139 -3.56 -16.11 11.52
C ILE A 139 -4.02 -14.74 12.05
N PRO A 140 -4.45 -14.64 13.31
CA PRO A 140 -5.15 -13.45 13.79
C PRO A 140 -4.24 -12.22 13.88
N ASN A 141 -2.98 -12.40 14.30
CA ASN A 141 -2.01 -11.33 14.50
C ASN A 141 -0.60 -11.78 14.15
N ASP A 142 0.29 -10.79 13.98
CA ASP A 142 1.72 -11.06 13.81
C ASP A 142 2.27 -11.80 15.04
N GLY A 143 3.05 -12.84 14.83
CA GLY A 143 3.50 -13.69 15.90
C GLY A 143 4.68 -14.58 15.53
N VAL A 144 4.92 -15.52 16.44
CA VAL A 144 5.94 -16.55 16.28
C VAL A 144 5.31 -17.90 16.52
N VAL A 145 5.55 -18.85 15.64
CA VAL A 145 5.19 -20.25 15.86
C VAL A 145 6.03 -20.79 17.00
N ILE A 146 5.37 -21.28 18.05
CA ILE A 146 6.02 -21.86 19.23
C ILE A 146 5.85 -23.38 19.30
N GLU A 147 4.90 -23.91 18.53
CA GLU A 147 4.66 -25.36 18.45
C GLU A 147 3.94 -25.71 17.14
N GLY A 148 4.34 -26.80 16.53
CA GLY A 148 3.77 -27.33 15.28
C GLY A 148 4.54 -26.87 14.03
N ILE A 149 4.09 -27.43 12.91
CA ILE A 149 4.57 -27.16 11.55
C ILE A 149 3.33 -27.01 10.66
N ALA A 150 3.30 -26.03 9.77
CA ALA A 150 2.19 -25.84 8.85
C ALA A 150 2.64 -25.11 7.58
N SER A 151 1.95 -25.37 6.47
CA SER A 151 2.05 -24.54 5.28
C SER A 151 1.11 -23.34 5.41
N VAL A 152 1.63 -22.16 5.12
CA VAL A 152 0.90 -20.89 5.24
C VAL A 152 0.86 -20.19 3.87
N ASP A 153 -0.33 -19.84 3.42
CA ASP A 153 -0.53 -19.00 2.24
C ASP A 153 -0.35 -17.52 2.62
N GLU A 154 0.73 -16.95 2.14
CA GLU A 154 1.09 -15.53 2.33
C GLU A 154 0.76 -14.67 1.10
N SER A 155 0.07 -15.21 0.09
CA SER A 155 -0.22 -14.54 -1.19
C SER A 155 -0.94 -13.18 -1.04
N ALA A 156 -1.76 -13.03 0.00
CA ALA A 156 -2.43 -11.77 0.30
C ALA A 156 -1.47 -10.62 0.66
N ILE A 157 -0.23 -10.93 1.06
CA ILE A 157 0.79 -9.98 1.52
C ILE A 157 1.94 -9.91 0.52
N THR A 158 2.51 -11.05 0.16
CA THR A 158 3.69 -11.14 -0.72
C THR A 158 3.34 -11.11 -2.21
N GLY A 159 2.10 -11.49 -2.56
CA GLY A 159 1.67 -11.72 -3.94
C GLY A 159 2.13 -13.07 -4.52
N GLU A 160 2.90 -13.87 -3.76
CA GLU A 160 3.36 -15.19 -4.19
C GLU A 160 2.31 -16.25 -3.87
N SER A 161 1.96 -17.08 -4.85
CA SER A 161 0.90 -18.09 -4.70
C SER A 161 1.38 -19.40 -4.07
N ALA A 162 2.69 -19.58 -3.88
CA ALA A 162 3.24 -20.79 -3.27
C ALA A 162 3.17 -20.69 -1.74
N PRO A 163 2.56 -21.66 -1.03
CA PRO A 163 2.57 -21.68 0.42
C PRO A 163 3.98 -21.83 0.99
N VAL A 164 4.25 -21.14 2.09
CA VAL A 164 5.52 -21.20 2.80
C VAL A 164 5.38 -22.07 4.05
N VAL A 165 6.35 -22.95 4.29
CA VAL A 165 6.38 -23.77 5.51
C VAL A 165 6.79 -22.89 6.69
N LYS A 166 6.00 -22.94 7.76
CA LYS A 166 6.27 -22.27 9.05
C LYS A 166 6.36 -23.31 10.15
N GLU A 167 7.39 -23.19 10.99
CA GLU A 167 7.68 -24.16 12.05
C GLU A 167 8.18 -23.49 13.34
N ALA A 168 8.10 -24.18 14.43
CA ALA A 168 8.60 -23.71 15.72
C ALA A 168 10.14 -23.70 15.73
N GLY A 169 10.72 -22.56 16.08
CA GLY A 169 12.17 -22.36 16.16
C GLY A 169 12.80 -21.98 14.82
N GLY A 170 13.90 -21.22 14.87
CA GLY A 170 14.66 -20.79 13.70
C GLY A 170 14.00 -19.69 12.87
N ASP A 171 14.49 -19.56 11.64
CA ASP A 171 14.16 -18.43 10.74
C ASP A 171 12.72 -18.49 10.18
N PHE A 172 12.12 -19.68 10.14
CA PHE A 172 10.78 -19.90 9.59
C PHE A 172 9.66 -19.80 10.62
N SER A 173 9.97 -19.38 11.85
CA SER A 173 8.99 -19.28 12.93
C SER A 173 8.10 -18.03 12.87
N SER A 174 8.50 -16.99 12.14
CA SER A 174 7.74 -15.74 12.07
C SER A 174 6.52 -15.88 11.16
N VAL A 175 5.34 -15.43 11.64
CA VAL A 175 4.09 -15.44 10.89
C VAL A 175 3.42 -14.07 10.93
N THR A 176 2.69 -13.76 9.86
CA THR A 176 2.02 -12.47 9.67
C THR A 176 0.51 -12.63 9.78
N GLY A 177 -0.13 -11.75 10.55
CA GLY A 177 -1.59 -11.72 10.68
C GLY A 177 -2.29 -11.44 9.37
N GLY A 178 -3.38 -12.17 9.11
CA GLY A 178 -4.16 -12.11 7.87
C GLY A 178 -3.73 -13.12 6.81
N THR A 179 -2.64 -13.88 7.04
CA THR A 179 -2.26 -15.03 6.20
C THR A 179 -3.06 -16.28 6.61
N ARG A 180 -3.15 -17.29 5.74
CA ARG A 180 -4.00 -18.46 5.94
C ARG A 180 -3.17 -19.73 6.13
N VAL A 181 -3.49 -20.50 7.15
CA VAL A 181 -2.95 -21.86 7.31
C VAL A 181 -3.62 -22.79 6.33
N VAL A 182 -2.85 -23.50 5.48
CA VAL A 182 -3.38 -24.38 4.42
C VAL A 182 -3.17 -25.87 4.73
N SER A 183 -2.26 -26.20 5.66
CA SER A 183 -2.10 -27.57 6.17
C SER A 183 -1.81 -27.55 7.67
N ASP A 184 -2.21 -28.60 8.35
CA ASP A 184 -1.93 -28.84 9.76
C ASP A 184 -2.41 -27.73 10.73
N LYS A 185 -1.84 -27.68 11.93
CA LYS A 185 -2.14 -26.67 12.94
C LYS A 185 -0.87 -26.16 13.61
N ILE A 186 -0.87 -24.91 14.01
CA ILE A 186 0.23 -24.27 14.73
C ILE A 186 -0.26 -23.54 15.98
N LYS A 187 0.61 -23.45 16.98
CA LYS A 187 0.44 -22.51 18.10
C LYS A 187 1.30 -21.29 17.86
N VAL A 188 0.67 -20.14 17.86
CA VAL A 188 1.31 -18.86 17.58
C VAL A 188 1.28 -17.99 18.83
N LYS A 189 2.44 -17.48 19.24
CA LYS A 189 2.57 -16.47 20.29
C LYS A 189 2.50 -15.08 19.69
N SER A 190 1.50 -14.29 20.08
CA SER A 190 1.27 -12.93 19.56
C SER A 190 2.41 -11.98 19.92
N ARG A 191 2.86 -11.19 18.92
CA ARG A 191 3.88 -10.14 19.04
C ARG A 191 3.30 -8.72 19.03
N LEU A 192 2.00 -8.53 19.27
CA LEU A 192 1.40 -7.20 19.31
C LEU A 192 2.26 -6.21 20.11
N LYS A 193 2.48 -5.03 19.51
CA LYS A 193 3.15 -3.90 20.19
C LYS A 193 2.22 -3.20 21.16
#